data_8efa95805bb340f6bd77bb1c44ebb8ea
#
_entry.id   8efa95805bb340f6bd77bb1c44ebb8ea
#
_cell.length_a   1.000
_cell.length_b   1.000
_cell.length_c   1.000
_cell.angle_alpha   90.00
_cell.angle_beta   90.00
_cell.angle_gamma   90.00
#
_symmetry.space_group_name_H-M   'P 1'
#
loop_
_entity.id
_entity.type
_entity.pdbx_description
1 polymer ?
#
loop_
_entity_poly.entity_id
_entity_poly.type
_entity_poly.pdbx_seq_one_letter_code
_entity_poly.pdbx_strand_id
1 'polypeptide(L)'
;MYFVLSPAKNLNEKNDLPFDFSQHYTQPALMAHACELMGELKTLAPTDLSALMSISGKLGQLNAVRNQNWRWDTTQPFSTNHADIPAKAALYLFDGDVYTGLAAQQMTEQQVHYVNERLGILSGLYGLLKPLDLMLPYRLEMGTKLKNPRGENLYQFWGDTLADLINQRMAENKYKVLVNLASNEYFKAVNPKKINADIITPRFEDGKDGVYKVVSFYAKKARGLMVRFAAENQLTTAQQLKDFNLEGYQFVENASSTTEYVFRRDNKWKQIKIF
;
A
#
# COMPACT_ATOMS: atom_id res chain seq x y z
N MET A 1 4.45 -12.68 -10.90
CA MET A 1 4.26 -12.42 -9.44
C MET A 1 3.43 -11.17 -9.23
N TYR A 2 2.70 -11.11 -8.13
CA TYR A 2 1.88 -9.98 -7.70
C TYR A 2 2.35 -9.49 -6.33
N PHE A 3 2.39 -8.19 -6.10
CA PHE A 3 2.83 -7.60 -4.83
C PHE A 3 1.64 -7.02 -4.07
N VAL A 4 1.71 -7.02 -2.74
CA VAL A 4 0.81 -6.22 -1.90
C VAL A 4 1.62 -5.32 -0.97
N LEU A 5 1.17 -4.07 -0.84
CA LEU A 5 1.83 -3.02 -0.06
C LEU A 5 0.85 -2.39 0.93
N SER A 6 1.35 -1.88 2.06
CA SER A 6 0.54 -1.04 2.95
C SER A 6 0.37 0.37 2.37
N PRO A 7 -0.71 1.08 2.72
CA PRO A 7 -0.89 2.49 2.42
C PRO A 7 0.01 3.36 3.32
N ALA A 8 -0.13 4.66 3.22
CA ALA A 8 0.48 5.61 4.16
C ALA A 8 -0.59 6.43 4.91
N LYS A 9 -0.20 6.92 6.10
CA LYS A 9 -1.03 7.83 6.89
C LYS A 9 -1.01 9.26 6.36
N ASN A 10 0.15 9.67 5.83
CA ASN A 10 0.33 10.96 5.19
C ASN A 10 -0.06 10.86 3.72
N LEU A 11 -0.55 11.97 3.19
CA LEU A 11 -1.00 12.08 1.81
C LEU A 11 -0.34 13.30 1.15
N ASN A 12 0.10 13.14 -0.09
CA ASN A 12 0.59 14.21 -0.95
C ASN A 12 -0.55 14.73 -1.83
N GLU A 13 -1.21 15.79 -1.38
CA GLU A 13 -2.32 16.42 -2.10
C GLU A 13 -1.85 17.46 -3.15
N LYS A 14 -0.54 17.63 -3.36
CA LYS A 14 0.00 18.53 -4.40
C LYS A 14 -0.22 17.92 -5.78
N ASN A 15 -0.49 18.79 -6.76
CA ASN A 15 -0.62 18.37 -8.16
C ASN A 15 0.76 18.38 -8.84
N ASP A 16 1.55 17.35 -8.60
CA ASP A 16 2.95 17.21 -9.04
C ASP A 16 3.20 15.85 -9.72
N LEU A 17 2.40 15.49 -10.71
CA LEU A 17 2.54 14.22 -11.42
C LEU A 17 3.69 14.30 -12.45
N PRO A 18 4.55 13.25 -12.55
CA PRO A 18 5.68 13.23 -13.49
C PRO A 18 5.25 13.09 -14.95
N PHE A 19 4.07 12.50 -15.20
CA PHE A 19 3.50 12.24 -16.53
C PHE A 19 1.99 12.43 -16.51
N ASP A 20 1.39 12.59 -17.70
CA ASP A 20 -0.06 12.54 -17.87
C ASP A 20 -0.53 11.08 -18.01
N PHE A 21 -1.18 10.58 -16.97
CA PHE A 21 -1.79 9.24 -16.95
C PHE A 21 -3.30 9.28 -17.16
N SER A 22 -3.88 10.36 -17.66
CA SER A 22 -5.34 10.55 -17.76
C SER A 22 -6.06 9.39 -18.47
N GLN A 23 -5.41 8.77 -19.45
CA GLN A 23 -5.94 7.63 -20.20
C GLN A 23 -5.82 6.28 -19.45
N HIS A 24 -5.10 6.22 -18.35
CA HIS A 24 -4.79 5.00 -17.58
C HIS A 24 -5.41 4.96 -16.19
N TYR A 25 -6.05 6.06 -15.77
CA TYR A 25 -6.72 6.08 -14.48
C TYR A 25 -7.90 5.13 -14.43
N THR A 26 -8.04 4.46 -13.30
CA THR A 26 -9.14 3.55 -13.01
C THR A 26 -9.86 3.96 -11.73
N GLN A 27 -11.06 3.41 -11.53
CA GLN A 27 -11.80 3.55 -10.29
C GLN A 27 -11.51 2.35 -9.39
N PRO A 28 -11.47 2.52 -8.05
CA PRO A 28 -11.27 1.40 -7.13
C PRO A 28 -12.36 0.33 -7.30
N ALA A 29 -11.94 -0.93 -7.34
CA ALA A 29 -12.86 -2.05 -7.62
C ALA A 29 -13.93 -2.27 -6.54
N LEU A 30 -13.67 -1.86 -5.29
CA LEU A 30 -14.52 -2.14 -4.12
C LEU A 30 -15.26 -0.88 -3.63
N MET A 31 -15.69 -0.01 -4.57
CA MET A 31 -16.33 1.27 -4.24
C MET A 31 -17.62 1.13 -3.44
N ALA A 32 -18.44 0.11 -3.69
CA ALA A 32 -19.64 -0.14 -2.89
C ALA A 32 -19.31 -0.34 -1.40
N HIS A 33 -18.22 -1.08 -1.11
CA HIS A 33 -17.73 -1.27 0.25
C HIS A 33 -17.16 0.04 0.85
N ALA A 34 -16.44 0.81 0.04
CA ALA A 34 -15.91 2.10 0.47
C ALA A 34 -17.04 3.09 0.81
N CYS A 35 -18.12 3.11 0.04
CA CYS A 35 -19.32 3.91 0.34
C CYS A 35 -19.99 3.49 1.67
N GLU A 36 -20.09 2.18 1.92
CA GLU A 36 -20.64 1.65 3.17
C GLU A 36 -19.82 2.12 4.38
N LEU A 37 -18.49 1.96 4.35
CA LEU A 37 -17.59 2.44 5.41
C LEU A 37 -17.58 3.96 5.54
N MET A 38 -17.63 4.68 4.45
CA MET A 38 -17.66 6.15 4.48
C MET A 38 -18.99 6.64 5.05
N GLY A 39 -20.09 5.91 4.83
CA GLY A 39 -21.38 6.17 5.50
C GLY A 39 -21.21 6.18 7.02
N GLU A 40 -20.56 5.18 7.60
CA GLU A 40 -20.30 5.11 9.05
C GLU A 40 -19.36 6.26 9.50
N LEU A 41 -18.27 6.51 8.75
CA LEU A 41 -17.33 7.57 9.11
C LEU A 41 -17.93 8.97 9.10
N LYS A 42 -18.92 9.23 8.24
CA LYS A 42 -19.63 10.52 8.17
C LYS A 42 -20.53 10.80 9.38
N THR A 43 -20.95 9.77 10.11
CA THR A 43 -21.77 9.93 11.32
C THR A 43 -20.96 10.38 12.53
N LEU A 44 -19.61 10.23 12.48
CA LEU A 44 -18.72 10.48 13.60
C LEU A 44 -18.33 11.96 13.71
N ALA A 45 -18.47 12.53 14.91
CA ALA A 45 -17.95 13.85 15.20
C ALA A 45 -16.40 13.87 15.20
N PRO A 46 -15.75 15.05 15.04
CA PRO A 46 -14.29 15.14 15.09
C PRO A 46 -13.65 14.56 16.35
N THR A 47 -14.32 14.68 17.50
CA THR A 47 -13.88 14.08 18.78
C THR A 47 -13.91 12.57 18.75
N ASP A 48 -14.95 11.99 18.15
CA ASP A 48 -15.11 10.54 18.03
C ASP A 48 -14.07 9.96 17.07
N LEU A 49 -13.79 10.62 15.95
CA LEU A 49 -12.72 10.27 15.04
C LEU A 49 -11.35 10.33 15.72
N SER A 50 -11.14 11.36 16.56
CA SER A 50 -9.88 11.48 17.32
C SER A 50 -9.70 10.31 18.30
N ALA A 51 -10.75 9.94 19.02
CA ALA A 51 -10.74 8.82 19.95
C ALA A 51 -10.57 7.46 19.21
N LEU A 52 -11.37 7.24 18.16
CA LEU A 52 -11.37 6.00 17.37
C LEU A 52 -9.99 5.69 16.75
N MET A 53 -9.33 6.69 16.20
CA MET A 53 -8.06 6.55 15.49
C MET A 53 -6.83 6.93 16.33
N SER A 54 -7.02 7.32 17.59
CA SER A 54 -5.95 7.80 18.51
C SER A 54 -5.12 8.92 17.87
N ILE A 55 -5.79 9.94 17.33
CA ILE A 55 -5.18 11.10 16.66
C ILE A 55 -5.49 12.41 17.39
N SER A 56 -4.71 13.46 17.12
CA SER A 56 -4.96 14.79 17.67
C SER A 56 -6.31 15.37 17.22
N GLY A 57 -6.89 16.27 18.02
CA GLY A 57 -8.15 16.96 17.66
C GLY A 57 -8.05 17.71 16.33
N LYS A 58 -6.89 18.29 16.00
CA LYS A 58 -6.65 18.92 14.68
C LYS A 58 -6.78 17.92 13.53
N LEU A 59 -6.24 16.71 13.69
CA LEU A 59 -6.39 15.64 12.70
C LEU A 59 -7.81 15.07 12.67
N GLY A 60 -8.49 14.99 13.81
CA GLY A 60 -9.91 14.62 13.87
C GLY A 60 -10.78 15.58 13.07
N GLN A 61 -10.59 16.90 13.27
CA GLN A 61 -11.29 17.93 12.51
C GLN A 61 -11.00 17.85 11.01
N LEU A 62 -9.73 17.70 10.61
CA LEU A 62 -9.34 17.55 9.20
C LEU A 62 -10.05 16.35 8.55
N ASN A 63 -10.05 15.20 9.24
CA ASN A 63 -10.65 13.98 8.67
C ASN A 63 -12.17 14.02 8.67
N ALA A 64 -12.82 14.72 9.64
CA ALA A 64 -14.25 14.97 9.57
C ALA A 64 -14.63 15.79 8.31
N VAL A 65 -13.86 16.84 8.00
CA VAL A 65 -14.06 17.63 6.77
C VAL A 65 -13.85 16.78 5.52
N ARG A 66 -12.76 15.97 5.48
CA ARG A 66 -12.50 15.05 4.36
C ARG A 66 -13.65 14.05 4.16
N ASN A 67 -14.15 13.46 5.25
CA ASN A 67 -15.25 12.50 5.21
C ASN A 67 -16.53 13.17 4.68
N GLN A 68 -16.89 14.36 5.16
CA GLN A 68 -18.08 15.10 4.67
C GLN A 68 -17.98 15.45 3.19
N ASN A 69 -16.78 15.79 2.71
CA ASN A 69 -16.52 16.12 1.30
C ASN A 69 -16.42 14.88 0.41
N TRP A 70 -16.15 13.71 0.96
CA TRP A 70 -16.01 12.49 0.18
C TRP A 70 -17.34 12.09 -0.47
N ARG A 71 -17.36 11.96 -1.81
CA ARG A 71 -18.55 11.55 -2.58
C ARG A 71 -18.12 10.73 -3.76
N TRP A 72 -18.90 9.75 -4.06
CA TRP A 72 -18.79 8.93 -5.24
C TRP A 72 -20.16 8.35 -5.59
N ASP A 73 -20.48 8.36 -6.87
CA ASP A 73 -21.57 7.58 -7.44
C ASP A 73 -21.18 7.11 -8.86
N THR A 74 -21.96 6.21 -9.45
CA THR A 74 -21.68 5.64 -10.76
C THR A 74 -21.81 6.64 -11.91
N THR A 75 -22.54 7.73 -11.71
CA THR A 75 -22.75 8.80 -12.71
C THR A 75 -21.69 9.89 -12.61
N GLN A 76 -21.03 10.00 -11.45
CA GLN A 76 -19.97 10.96 -11.16
C GLN A 76 -18.77 10.26 -10.51
N PRO A 77 -18.00 9.45 -11.28
CA PRO A 77 -16.82 8.77 -10.77
C PRO A 77 -15.74 9.77 -10.36
N PHE A 78 -14.76 9.32 -9.59
CA PHE A 78 -13.62 10.15 -9.23
C PHE A 78 -12.91 10.71 -10.46
N SER A 79 -12.58 12.00 -10.40
CA SER A 79 -11.92 12.73 -11.48
C SER A 79 -10.81 13.62 -10.94
N THR A 80 -9.72 13.72 -11.69
CA THR A 80 -8.62 14.65 -11.42
C THR A 80 -9.00 16.11 -11.72
N ASN A 81 -10.06 16.31 -12.50
CA ASN A 81 -10.51 17.63 -12.98
C ASN A 81 -11.65 18.22 -12.13
N HIS A 82 -12.02 17.58 -11.02
CA HIS A 82 -13.05 18.14 -10.13
C HIS A 82 -12.50 19.37 -9.44
N ALA A 83 -13.16 20.53 -9.62
CA ALA A 83 -12.65 21.83 -9.17
C ALA A 83 -12.42 21.91 -7.65
N ASP A 84 -13.36 21.35 -6.85
CA ASP A 84 -13.31 21.47 -5.39
C ASP A 84 -12.58 20.32 -4.71
N ILE A 85 -12.63 19.13 -5.29
CA ILE A 85 -12.12 17.89 -4.66
C ILE A 85 -11.49 16.99 -5.75
N PRO A 86 -10.32 17.38 -6.29
CA PRO A 86 -9.65 16.57 -7.30
C PRO A 86 -9.21 15.24 -6.68
N ALA A 87 -9.56 14.14 -7.35
CA ALA A 87 -9.02 12.83 -7.01
C ALA A 87 -7.58 12.70 -7.53
N LYS A 88 -6.78 11.87 -6.86
CA LYS A 88 -5.40 11.59 -7.27
C LYS A 88 -5.17 10.08 -7.28
N ALA A 89 -4.32 9.60 -8.18
CA ALA A 89 -3.95 8.20 -8.23
C ALA A 89 -3.27 7.75 -6.92
N ALA A 90 -3.64 6.59 -6.41
CA ALA A 90 -3.19 6.06 -5.13
C ALA A 90 -1.66 6.04 -4.99
N LEU A 91 -0.94 5.68 -6.06
CA LEU A 91 0.52 5.67 -6.13
C LEU A 91 1.16 7.01 -5.78
N TYR A 92 0.53 8.11 -6.15
CA TYR A 92 1.03 9.48 -5.97
C TYR A 92 0.38 10.23 -4.81
N LEU A 93 -0.76 9.72 -4.31
CA LEU A 93 -1.43 10.33 -3.16
C LEU A 93 -0.84 9.85 -1.83
N PHE A 94 -0.53 8.54 -1.70
CA PHE A 94 0.12 8.05 -0.48
C PHE A 94 1.55 8.58 -0.34
N ASP A 95 1.87 9.10 0.86
CA ASP A 95 3.18 9.65 1.22
C ASP A 95 3.65 9.11 2.58
N GLY A 96 4.84 8.52 2.60
CA GLY A 96 5.44 7.92 3.79
C GLY A 96 6.62 7.03 3.45
N ASP A 97 7.21 6.39 4.46
CA ASP A 97 8.47 5.65 4.33
C ASP A 97 8.49 4.63 3.18
N VAL A 98 7.37 3.91 2.99
CA VAL A 98 7.20 2.93 1.90
C VAL A 98 7.29 3.64 0.56
N TYR A 99 6.57 4.76 0.41
CA TYR A 99 6.47 5.53 -0.84
C TYR A 99 7.74 6.34 -1.11
N THR A 100 8.46 6.75 -0.07
CA THR A 100 9.82 7.29 -0.20
C THR A 100 10.77 6.25 -0.82
N GLY A 101 10.67 4.98 -0.41
CA GLY A 101 11.43 3.90 -1.01
C GLY A 101 11.00 3.57 -2.43
N LEU A 102 9.70 3.55 -2.69
CA LEU A 102 9.12 3.31 -4.01
C LEU A 102 9.51 4.42 -5.01
N ALA A 103 9.54 5.68 -4.54
CA ALA A 103 9.96 6.87 -5.29
C ALA A 103 9.27 6.98 -6.67
N ALA A 104 7.96 6.82 -6.71
CA ALA A 104 7.16 6.80 -7.94
C ALA A 104 7.33 8.04 -8.82
N GLN A 105 7.66 9.20 -8.23
CA GLN A 105 7.98 10.45 -8.94
C GLN A 105 9.23 10.36 -9.83
N GLN A 106 10.09 9.36 -9.60
CA GLN A 106 11.33 9.14 -10.35
C GLN A 106 11.21 7.97 -11.33
N MET A 107 10.07 7.29 -11.38
CA MET A 107 9.84 6.16 -12.28
C MET A 107 9.59 6.65 -13.71
N THR A 108 10.03 5.87 -14.68
CA THR A 108 9.60 6.02 -16.08
C THR A 108 8.14 5.57 -16.23
N GLU A 109 7.50 5.98 -17.31
CA GLU A 109 6.13 5.55 -17.64
C GLU A 109 6.03 4.01 -17.72
N GLN A 110 7.00 3.35 -18.33
CA GLN A 110 7.07 1.88 -18.40
C GLN A 110 7.13 1.24 -17.00
N GLN A 111 7.88 1.81 -16.08
CA GLN A 111 7.97 1.33 -14.70
C GLN A 111 6.64 1.52 -13.96
N VAL A 112 5.95 2.64 -14.18
CA VAL A 112 4.62 2.87 -13.61
C VAL A 112 3.61 1.86 -14.16
N HIS A 113 3.62 1.55 -15.44
CA HIS A 113 2.78 0.51 -16.02
C HIS A 113 3.06 -0.87 -15.41
N TYR A 114 4.33 -1.24 -15.25
CA TYR A 114 4.71 -2.47 -14.56
C TYR A 114 4.13 -2.54 -13.14
N VAL A 115 4.28 -1.46 -12.38
CA VAL A 115 3.76 -1.37 -11.00
C VAL A 115 2.23 -1.44 -11.00
N ASN A 116 1.56 -0.75 -11.92
CA ASN A 116 0.09 -0.73 -12.00
C ASN A 116 -0.52 -2.11 -12.29
N GLU A 117 0.18 -2.95 -13.05
CA GLU A 117 -0.27 -4.33 -13.33
C GLU A 117 -0.01 -5.29 -12.17
N ARG A 118 1.06 -5.08 -11.39
CA ARG A 118 1.62 -6.07 -10.47
C ARG A 118 1.51 -5.72 -9.01
N LEU A 119 1.00 -4.56 -8.65
CA LEU A 119 0.90 -4.10 -7.26
C LEU A 119 -0.54 -3.86 -6.84
N GLY A 120 -0.90 -4.39 -5.67
CA GLY A 120 -2.07 -4.00 -4.91
C GLY A 120 -1.68 -3.17 -3.69
N ILE A 121 -2.28 -2.01 -3.52
CA ILE A 121 -2.11 -1.17 -2.34
C ILE A 121 -3.31 -1.44 -1.42
N LEU A 122 -3.03 -2.04 -0.25
CA LEU A 122 -4.07 -2.31 0.75
C LEU A 122 -4.55 -0.98 1.37
N SER A 123 -5.83 -0.92 1.72
CA SER A 123 -6.47 0.28 2.22
C SER A 123 -7.57 -0.07 3.21
N GLY A 124 -7.64 0.63 4.35
CA GLY A 124 -8.74 0.44 5.30
C GLY A 124 -10.10 0.83 4.71
N LEU A 125 -10.14 1.89 3.87
CA LEU A 125 -11.37 2.39 3.25
C LEU A 125 -11.69 1.73 1.90
N TYR A 126 -10.68 1.64 1.01
CA TYR A 126 -10.90 1.18 -0.37
C TYR A 126 -10.58 -0.32 -0.58
N GLY A 127 -10.13 -1.01 0.47
CA GLY A 127 -9.77 -2.43 0.44
C GLY A 127 -8.47 -2.72 -0.30
N LEU A 128 -8.52 -2.83 -1.62
CA LEU A 128 -7.37 -3.11 -2.49
C LEU A 128 -7.39 -2.21 -3.73
N LEU A 129 -6.47 -1.27 -3.79
CA LEU A 129 -6.30 -0.32 -4.89
C LEU A 129 -5.28 -0.84 -5.92
N LYS A 130 -5.47 -0.48 -7.19
CA LYS A 130 -4.37 -0.42 -8.16
C LYS A 130 -3.59 0.89 -7.96
N PRO A 131 -2.32 0.96 -8.35
CA PRO A 131 -1.54 2.19 -8.29
C PRO A 131 -2.16 3.40 -8.97
N LEU A 132 -2.82 3.22 -10.10
CA LEU A 132 -3.49 4.28 -10.86
C LEU A 132 -5.01 4.39 -10.58
N ASP A 133 -5.53 3.70 -9.56
CA ASP A 133 -6.90 3.94 -9.09
C ASP A 133 -6.99 5.36 -8.51
N LEU A 134 -7.97 6.13 -8.98
CA LEU A 134 -8.26 7.45 -8.43
C LEU A 134 -8.90 7.32 -7.05
N MET A 135 -8.45 8.11 -6.10
CA MET A 135 -9.00 8.13 -4.76
C MET A 135 -9.01 9.55 -4.17
N LEU A 136 -9.91 9.78 -3.25
CA LEU A 136 -9.96 11.00 -2.44
C LEU A 136 -9.18 10.81 -1.13
N PRO A 137 -8.64 11.89 -0.56
CA PRO A 137 -7.98 11.86 0.74
C PRO A 137 -8.88 11.32 1.84
N TYR A 138 -8.35 10.42 2.65
CA TYR A 138 -9.02 9.80 3.80
C TYR A 138 -8.02 9.41 4.87
N ARG A 139 -8.51 9.05 6.05
CA ARG A 139 -7.74 8.34 7.07
C ARG A 139 -8.61 7.25 7.70
N LEU A 140 -8.23 6.02 7.51
CA LEU A 140 -8.79 4.84 8.14
C LEU A 140 -7.74 3.72 8.09
N GLU A 141 -7.15 3.39 9.24
CA GLU A 141 -6.16 2.33 9.34
C GLU A 141 -6.85 0.97 9.47
N MET A 142 -6.26 -0.10 8.94
CA MET A 142 -6.89 -1.43 8.91
C MET A 142 -7.16 -1.99 10.31
N GLY A 143 -6.34 -1.64 11.30
CA GLY A 143 -6.52 -2.04 12.69
C GLY A 143 -7.60 -1.26 13.45
N THR A 144 -8.24 -0.27 12.83
CA THR A 144 -9.26 0.57 13.47
C THR A 144 -10.50 -0.25 13.83
N LYS A 145 -11.00 -0.08 15.06
CA LYS A 145 -12.20 -0.74 15.56
C LYS A 145 -13.46 0.05 15.18
N LEU A 146 -13.62 0.32 13.88
CA LEU A 146 -14.82 0.96 13.36
C LEU A 146 -15.97 -0.06 13.36
N LYS A 147 -16.96 0.18 14.19
CA LYS A 147 -18.20 -0.60 14.16
C LYS A 147 -18.92 -0.32 12.84
N ASN A 148 -19.44 -1.36 12.21
CA ASN A 148 -20.03 -1.31 10.89
C ASN A 148 -21.11 -2.40 10.74
N PRO A 149 -21.92 -2.41 9.66
CA PRO A 149 -22.99 -3.39 9.49
C PRO A 149 -22.54 -4.87 9.45
N ARG A 150 -21.24 -5.12 9.22
CA ARG A 150 -20.67 -6.49 9.11
C ARG A 150 -19.91 -6.93 10.34
N GLY A 151 -19.73 -6.05 11.36
CA GLY A 151 -19.02 -6.39 12.58
C GLY A 151 -18.40 -5.21 13.32
N GLU A 152 -17.54 -5.52 14.27
CA GLU A 152 -16.97 -4.56 15.24
C GLU A 152 -15.63 -3.91 14.77
N ASN A 153 -15.13 -4.32 13.61
CA ASN A 153 -13.83 -3.85 13.09
C ASN A 153 -13.69 -4.11 11.59
N LEU A 154 -12.64 -3.56 10.98
CA LEU A 154 -12.41 -3.68 9.54
C LEU A 154 -12.00 -5.09 9.09
N TYR A 155 -11.40 -5.91 9.96
CA TYR A 155 -11.09 -7.31 9.61
C TYR A 155 -12.38 -8.12 9.37
N GLN A 156 -13.41 -7.90 10.22
CA GLN A 156 -14.70 -8.50 10.04
C GLN A 156 -15.44 -7.94 8.83
N PHE A 157 -15.31 -6.62 8.59
CA PHE A 157 -15.90 -5.97 7.44
C PHE A 157 -15.38 -6.54 6.11
N TRP A 158 -14.08 -6.62 5.98
CA TRP A 158 -13.45 -7.10 4.73
C TRP A 158 -13.56 -8.61 4.54
N GLY A 159 -13.55 -9.40 5.62
CA GLY A 159 -13.68 -10.86 5.57
C GLY A 159 -12.77 -11.49 4.53
N ASP A 160 -13.31 -12.21 3.57
CA ASP A 160 -12.57 -12.85 2.47
C ASP A 160 -12.48 -11.96 1.21
N THR A 161 -13.17 -10.80 1.18
CA THR A 161 -13.28 -9.93 -0.01
C THR A 161 -11.93 -9.55 -0.63
N LEU A 162 -10.92 -9.28 0.22
CA LEU A 162 -9.59 -8.90 -0.27
C LEU A 162 -8.84 -10.10 -0.88
N ALA A 163 -8.99 -11.29 -0.29
CA ALA A 163 -8.42 -12.51 -0.84
C ALA A 163 -9.05 -12.84 -2.21
N ASP A 164 -10.35 -12.74 -2.32
CA ASP A 164 -11.08 -13.02 -3.56
C ASP A 164 -10.63 -12.10 -4.69
N LEU A 165 -10.51 -10.79 -4.43
CA LEU A 165 -10.04 -9.83 -5.43
C LEU A 165 -8.56 -10.05 -5.80
N ILE A 166 -7.69 -10.41 -4.84
CA ILE A 166 -6.29 -10.75 -5.13
C ILE A 166 -6.24 -11.99 -6.00
N ASN A 167 -6.97 -13.05 -5.64
CA ASN A 167 -7.03 -14.30 -6.41
C ASN A 167 -7.52 -14.05 -7.84
N GLN A 168 -8.56 -13.22 -8.00
CA GLN A 168 -9.07 -12.84 -9.31
C GLN A 168 -7.96 -12.15 -10.15
N ARG A 169 -7.33 -11.09 -9.63
CA ARG A 169 -6.26 -10.36 -10.34
C ARG A 169 -5.07 -11.25 -10.69
N MET A 170 -4.71 -12.16 -9.77
CA MET A 170 -3.63 -13.11 -10.01
C MET A 170 -3.98 -14.14 -11.09
N ALA A 171 -5.22 -14.63 -11.12
CA ALA A 171 -5.70 -15.57 -12.13
C ALA A 171 -5.75 -14.93 -13.52
N GLU A 172 -6.30 -13.72 -13.66
CA GLU A 172 -6.38 -12.94 -14.90
C GLU A 172 -4.98 -12.77 -15.53
N ASN A 173 -3.96 -12.53 -14.73
CA ASN A 173 -2.57 -12.30 -15.16
C ASN A 173 -1.68 -13.55 -15.06
N LYS A 174 -2.24 -14.70 -14.69
CA LYS A 174 -1.51 -15.98 -14.54
C LYS A 174 -0.35 -15.90 -13.52
N TYR A 175 -0.44 -15.03 -12.52
CA TYR A 175 0.55 -14.94 -11.45
C TYR A 175 0.44 -16.11 -10.48
N LYS A 176 1.57 -16.71 -10.10
CA LYS A 176 1.64 -17.88 -9.23
C LYS A 176 2.18 -17.56 -7.83
N VAL A 177 2.75 -16.39 -7.64
CA VAL A 177 3.37 -15.97 -6.38
C VAL A 177 2.82 -14.62 -5.97
N LEU A 178 2.36 -14.53 -4.71
CA LEU A 178 2.03 -13.29 -4.01
C LEU A 178 3.23 -12.88 -3.15
N VAL A 179 3.79 -11.71 -3.40
CA VAL A 179 4.87 -11.13 -2.61
C VAL A 179 4.28 -10.17 -1.57
N ASN A 180 4.34 -10.55 -0.31
CA ASN A 180 3.81 -9.75 0.79
C ASN A 180 4.84 -8.71 1.25
N LEU A 181 4.65 -7.47 0.87
CA LEU A 181 5.40 -6.30 1.34
C LEU A 181 4.54 -5.39 2.24
N ALA A 182 3.35 -5.85 2.64
CA ALA A 182 2.51 -5.14 3.60
C ALA A 182 2.95 -5.40 5.06
N SER A 183 2.49 -4.56 5.98
CA SER A 183 2.64 -4.82 7.40
C SER A 183 1.70 -5.94 7.85
N ASN A 184 2.00 -6.55 9.00
CA ASN A 184 1.15 -7.60 9.58
C ASN A 184 -0.29 -7.10 9.80
N GLU A 185 -0.46 -5.83 10.19
CA GLU A 185 -1.78 -5.20 10.36
C GLU A 185 -2.60 -5.28 9.07
N TYR A 186 -2.02 -4.89 7.94
CA TYR A 186 -2.73 -4.89 6.65
C TYR A 186 -2.82 -6.28 6.04
N PHE A 187 -1.76 -7.07 6.11
CA PHE A 187 -1.77 -8.41 5.52
C PHE A 187 -2.70 -9.38 6.23
N LYS A 188 -2.95 -9.19 7.52
CA LYS A 188 -3.96 -9.97 8.26
C LYS A 188 -5.36 -9.85 7.64
N ALA A 189 -5.72 -8.67 7.09
CA ALA A 189 -7.01 -8.47 6.44
C ALA A 189 -7.14 -9.19 5.09
N VAL A 190 -6.02 -9.60 4.49
CA VAL A 190 -6.02 -10.39 3.24
C VAL A 190 -6.50 -11.82 3.46
N ASN A 191 -6.51 -12.30 4.71
CA ASN A 191 -6.78 -13.72 5.03
C ASN A 191 -5.89 -14.68 4.21
N PRO A 192 -4.58 -14.79 4.52
CA PRO A 192 -3.60 -15.52 3.71
C PRO A 192 -3.97 -16.98 3.42
N LYS A 193 -4.79 -17.61 4.27
CA LYS A 193 -5.26 -18.99 4.08
C LYS A 193 -6.19 -19.15 2.86
N LYS A 194 -6.74 -18.07 2.36
CA LYS A 194 -7.65 -18.04 1.20
C LYS A 194 -6.93 -17.68 -0.11
N ILE A 195 -5.65 -17.38 -0.05
CA ILE A 195 -4.86 -17.06 -1.25
C ILE A 195 -4.51 -18.36 -2.00
N ASN A 196 -4.84 -18.39 -3.30
CA ASN A 196 -4.61 -19.52 -4.20
C ASN A 196 -3.24 -19.43 -4.90
N ALA A 197 -2.19 -19.10 -4.16
CA ALA A 197 -0.84 -18.92 -4.68
C ALA A 197 0.20 -19.11 -3.58
N ASP A 198 1.46 -19.35 -3.96
CA ASP A 198 2.57 -19.29 -3.03
C ASP A 198 2.75 -17.87 -2.49
N ILE A 199 2.96 -17.76 -1.18
CA ILE A 199 3.19 -16.46 -0.52
C ILE A 199 4.65 -16.38 -0.10
N ILE A 200 5.34 -15.32 -0.57
CA ILE A 200 6.70 -15.00 -0.14
C ILE A 200 6.66 -13.67 0.60
N THR A 201 7.24 -13.63 1.80
CA THR A 201 7.36 -12.42 2.62
C THR A 201 8.83 -12.01 2.74
N PRO A 202 9.28 -10.97 2.03
CA PRO A 202 10.60 -10.39 2.24
C PRO A 202 10.73 -9.75 3.62
N ARG A 203 11.80 -10.09 4.35
CA ARG A 203 12.15 -9.52 5.64
C ARG A 203 13.46 -8.75 5.54
N PHE A 204 13.44 -7.50 6.00
CA PHE A 204 14.58 -6.59 5.94
C PHE A 204 15.12 -6.35 7.33
N GLU A 205 16.42 -6.66 7.52
CA GLU A 205 17.11 -6.54 8.80
C GLU A 205 18.31 -5.61 8.66
N ASP A 206 18.46 -4.73 9.65
CA ASP A 206 19.60 -3.82 9.77
C ASP A 206 20.56 -4.34 10.85
N GLY A 207 21.85 -4.46 10.50
CA GLY A 207 22.91 -4.98 11.34
C GLY A 207 23.62 -3.87 12.10
N LYS A 208 23.91 -4.13 13.37
CA LYS A 208 24.84 -3.35 14.18
C LYS A 208 25.65 -4.31 15.04
N ASP A 209 26.98 -4.25 14.93
CA ASP A 209 27.91 -5.06 15.72
C ASP A 209 27.63 -6.59 15.63
N GLY A 210 27.27 -7.05 14.40
CA GLY A 210 26.98 -8.45 14.11
C GLY A 210 25.56 -8.91 14.49
N VAL A 211 24.74 -8.06 15.11
CA VAL A 211 23.37 -8.35 15.47
C VAL A 211 22.41 -7.75 14.46
N TYR A 212 21.56 -8.57 13.83
CA TYR A 212 20.61 -8.16 12.82
C TYR A 212 19.18 -8.15 13.39
N LYS A 213 18.44 -7.08 13.14
CA LYS A 213 17.04 -6.94 13.56
C LYS A 213 16.22 -6.10 12.58
N VAL A 214 14.93 -6.30 12.58
CA VAL A 214 13.99 -5.45 11.84
C VAL A 214 13.90 -4.09 12.54
N VAL A 215 14.30 -3.03 11.82
CA VAL A 215 14.09 -1.64 12.25
C VAL A 215 12.91 -1.07 11.45
N SER A 216 11.82 -0.75 12.13
CA SER A 216 10.52 -0.44 11.50
C SER A 216 10.60 0.59 10.37
N PHE A 217 11.28 1.71 10.61
CA PHE A 217 11.44 2.78 9.60
C PHE A 217 12.19 2.28 8.35
N TYR A 218 13.31 1.59 8.53
CA TYR A 218 14.12 1.08 7.42
C TYR A 218 13.39 -0.05 6.67
N ALA A 219 12.74 -0.96 7.39
CA ALA A 219 11.97 -2.03 6.78
C ALA A 219 10.78 -1.51 5.94
N LYS A 220 10.12 -0.44 6.38
CA LYS A 220 9.08 0.22 5.56
C LYS A 220 9.66 0.74 4.26
N LYS A 221 10.77 1.49 4.32
CA LYS A 221 11.44 2.02 3.13
C LYS A 221 11.90 0.90 2.19
N ALA A 222 12.49 -0.16 2.74
CA ALA A 222 12.99 -1.30 1.97
C ALA A 222 11.88 -2.04 1.20
N ARG A 223 10.66 -2.12 1.74
CA ARG A 223 9.51 -2.66 1.03
C ARG A 223 9.18 -1.87 -0.24
N GLY A 224 9.20 -0.54 -0.16
CA GLY A 224 9.05 0.33 -1.34
C GLY A 224 10.20 0.17 -2.33
N LEU A 225 11.46 0.14 -1.83
CA LEU A 225 12.65 -0.09 -2.66
C LEU A 225 12.57 -1.42 -3.41
N MET A 226 12.02 -2.48 -2.82
CA MET A 226 11.88 -3.77 -3.49
C MET A 226 10.89 -3.72 -4.66
N VAL A 227 9.77 -3.02 -4.52
CA VAL A 227 8.84 -2.80 -5.65
C VAL A 227 9.52 -1.98 -6.74
N ARG A 228 10.25 -0.92 -6.36
CA ARG A 228 11.04 -0.11 -7.29
C ARG A 228 12.06 -0.96 -8.04
N PHE A 229 12.86 -1.76 -7.35
CA PHE A 229 13.84 -2.68 -7.94
C PHE A 229 13.18 -3.63 -8.94
N ALA A 230 12.04 -4.20 -8.57
CA ALA A 230 11.29 -5.09 -9.46
C ALA A 230 10.82 -4.37 -10.72
N ALA A 231 10.37 -3.12 -10.62
CA ALA A 231 9.96 -2.30 -11.77
C ALA A 231 11.13 -1.87 -12.65
N GLU A 232 12.25 -1.45 -12.04
CA GLU A 232 13.46 -1.04 -12.76
C GLU A 232 14.06 -2.19 -13.59
N ASN A 233 13.97 -3.42 -13.08
CA ASN A 233 14.52 -4.62 -13.72
C ASN A 233 13.45 -5.47 -14.42
N GLN A 234 12.18 -5.01 -14.49
CA GLN A 234 11.05 -5.72 -15.14
C GLN A 234 10.93 -7.19 -14.69
N LEU A 235 11.07 -7.45 -13.38
CA LEU A 235 11.13 -8.81 -12.83
C LEU A 235 9.82 -9.56 -13.05
N THR A 236 9.92 -10.82 -13.45
CA THR A 236 8.75 -11.69 -13.70
C THR A 236 8.60 -12.84 -12.70
N THR A 237 9.67 -13.21 -12.01
CA THR A 237 9.70 -14.33 -11.05
C THR A 237 10.16 -13.86 -9.67
N ALA A 238 9.68 -14.53 -8.63
CA ALA A 238 10.09 -14.21 -7.25
C ALA A 238 11.56 -14.58 -6.96
N GLN A 239 12.13 -15.53 -7.70
CA GLN A 239 13.54 -15.89 -7.57
C GLN A 239 14.47 -14.70 -7.86
N GLN A 240 14.11 -13.86 -8.84
CA GLN A 240 14.89 -12.67 -9.20
C GLN A 240 14.91 -11.60 -8.10
N LEU A 241 13.98 -11.65 -7.12
CA LEU A 241 14.02 -10.77 -5.95
C LEU A 241 15.26 -11.01 -5.08
N LYS A 242 15.88 -12.18 -5.14
CA LYS A 242 17.12 -12.49 -4.40
C LYS A 242 18.29 -11.60 -4.82
N ASP A 243 18.24 -11.01 -6.02
CA ASP A 243 19.25 -10.09 -6.53
C ASP A 243 19.07 -8.64 -5.98
N PHE A 244 18.05 -8.40 -5.15
CA PHE A 244 17.80 -7.10 -4.55
C PHE A 244 18.99 -6.61 -3.72
N ASN A 245 19.52 -5.44 -4.09
CA ASN A 245 20.74 -4.88 -3.51
C ASN A 245 20.68 -3.37 -3.21
N LEU A 246 19.48 -2.76 -3.33
CA LEU A 246 19.34 -1.32 -3.10
C LEU A 246 19.64 -0.96 -1.63
N GLU A 247 20.28 0.16 -1.45
CA GLU A 247 20.70 0.69 -0.14
C GLU A 247 21.52 -0.30 0.72
N GLY A 248 22.30 -1.18 0.07
CA GLY A 248 23.22 -2.10 0.72
C GLY A 248 22.57 -3.36 1.30
N TYR A 249 21.28 -3.60 1.06
CA TYR A 249 20.66 -4.87 1.39
C TYR A 249 21.22 -6.00 0.50
N GLN A 250 21.38 -7.17 1.08
CA GLN A 250 21.77 -8.39 0.38
C GLN A 250 20.94 -9.56 0.87
N PHE A 251 20.59 -10.45 -0.05
CA PHE A 251 19.89 -11.69 0.27
C PHE A 251 20.76 -12.62 1.12
N VAL A 252 20.18 -13.25 2.13
CA VAL A 252 20.88 -14.15 3.04
C VAL A 252 20.24 -15.54 3.00
N GLU A 253 20.82 -16.44 2.20
CA GLU A 253 20.31 -17.78 1.96
C GLU A 253 20.07 -18.54 3.28
N ASN A 254 21.08 -18.59 4.17
CA ASN A 254 21.03 -19.36 5.42
C ASN A 254 20.04 -18.82 6.46
N ALA A 255 19.49 -17.60 6.26
CA ALA A 255 18.46 -17.02 7.12
C ALA A 255 17.07 -17.07 6.47
N SER A 256 17.00 -17.52 5.22
CA SER A 256 15.79 -17.53 4.41
C SER A 256 15.13 -18.90 4.37
N SER A 257 13.86 -18.93 3.96
CA SER A 257 13.10 -20.15 3.67
C SER A 257 12.40 -20.02 2.30
N THR A 258 11.60 -21.01 1.94
CA THR A 258 10.80 -20.97 0.71
C THR A 258 9.70 -19.90 0.76
N THR A 259 9.28 -19.47 1.94
CA THR A 259 8.19 -18.50 2.16
C THR A 259 8.67 -17.17 2.76
N GLU A 260 9.91 -17.08 3.24
CA GLU A 260 10.48 -15.86 3.80
C GLU A 260 11.88 -15.61 3.22
N TYR A 261 12.05 -14.50 2.51
CA TYR A 261 13.32 -14.06 1.96
C TYR A 261 13.92 -12.99 2.86
N VAL A 262 15.06 -13.30 3.49
CA VAL A 262 15.74 -12.39 4.42
C VAL A 262 16.80 -11.58 3.69
N PHE A 263 16.72 -10.28 3.84
CA PHE A 263 17.68 -9.31 3.32
C PHE A 263 18.33 -8.57 4.48
N ARG A 264 19.66 -8.54 4.51
CA ARG A 264 20.45 -7.85 5.54
C ARG A 264 21.31 -6.76 4.95
N ARG A 265 21.51 -5.70 5.73
CA ARG A 265 22.53 -4.70 5.48
C ARG A 265 23.21 -4.30 6.78
N ASP A 266 24.50 -3.94 6.71
CA ASP A 266 25.25 -3.39 7.83
C ASP A 266 25.10 -1.87 7.92
N ASN A 267 25.14 -1.31 9.13
CA ASN A 267 25.10 0.14 9.34
C ASN A 267 26.23 0.92 8.65
N LYS A 268 27.30 0.25 8.25
CA LYS A 268 28.44 0.84 7.52
C LYS A 268 28.07 1.42 6.15
N TRP A 269 27.00 0.94 5.52
CA TRP A 269 26.55 1.47 4.22
C TRP A 269 26.18 2.97 4.25
N LYS A 270 25.82 3.50 5.43
CA LYS A 270 25.54 4.93 5.62
C LYS A 270 26.77 5.81 5.46
N GLN A 271 27.97 5.26 5.65
CA GLN A 271 29.24 5.98 5.54
C GLN A 271 29.74 6.08 4.08
N ILE A 272 29.18 5.26 3.17
CA ILE A 272 29.62 5.20 1.75
C ILE A 272 28.91 6.27 0.89
N LYS A 273 27.84 6.92 1.38
CA LYS A 273 27.08 7.95 0.64
C LYS A 273 27.53 9.40 0.87
N ILE A 274 28.74 9.63 1.40
CA ILE A 274 29.30 10.99 1.58
C ILE A 274 30.45 11.19 0.57
N PHE A 275 30.18 10.94 -0.72
CA PHE A 275 31.03 11.43 -1.80
C PHE A 275 30.20 11.80 -3.02
#